data_1bb974df3848bd2d93cc766f5ed35572
#
_entry.id   1bb974df3848bd2d93cc766f5ed35572
#
_cell.length_a   1.000
_cell.length_b   1.000
_cell.length_c   1.000
_cell.angle_alpha   90.00
_cell.angle_beta   90.00
_cell.angle_gamma   90.00
#
_symmetry.space_group_name_H-M   'P 1'
#
loop_
_entity.id
_entity.type
_entity.pdbx_description
1 polymer ?
#
loop_
_entity_poly.entity_id
_entity_poly.type
_entity_poly.pdbx_seq_one_letter_code
_entity_poly.pdbx_strand_id
1 'polypeptide(L)'
;MLLLAVLYAAGWSGQMQAAAPTSKADVTADAKPLPPIAELLHDVERNQKAAETQRKDYTYHVHLDEQEFDGKGQVKKTVRTDSESMNLRGVRINRVVARDGKPLTPEQAAKENERIDKEIARDTERREKNQSKGESTDSRGDVLISASRILELGTFSNPRRVTLNGRPTIVADYAGDPNAKTRNSAEGVIRDLVGTVWIDEQDHTLARAQGHFLNDFKIGGGLVADVKKGSSFEAQFIRVNNEVWLPGTVDGQGKVRILLVSGFSGHVHLVASDYRKFRTSATIVSGDAIVAPDGTPLPTAGATTPPPHP
;
A
#
# COMPACT_ATOMS: atom_id res chain seq x y z
N MET A 1 -7.64 -0.47 -3.34
CA MET A 1 -6.41 0.17 -2.82
C MET A 1 -5.43 -0.84 -2.25
N LEU A 2 -5.85 -1.71 -1.37
CA LEU A 2 -4.95 -2.61 -0.65
C LEU A 2 -4.30 -3.65 -1.55
N LEU A 3 -5.08 -4.29 -2.42
CA LEU A 3 -4.56 -5.28 -3.38
C LEU A 3 -3.67 -4.65 -4.44
N LEU A 4 -3.94 -3.42 -4.88
CA LEU A 4 -3.09 -2.70 -5.84
C LEU A 4 -1.78 -2.21 -5.20
N ALA A 5 -1.78 -1.81 -3.92
CA ALA A 5 -0.53 -1.49 -3.21
C ALA A 5 0.35 -2.74 -3.01
N VAL A 6 -0.27 -3.89 -2.76
CA VAL A 6 0.41 -5.19 -2.69
C VAL A 6 0.92 -5.62 -4.06
N LEU A 7 0.16 -5.35 -5.14
CA LEU A 7 0.57 -5.66 -6.52
C LEU A 7 1.70 -4.77 -7.03
N TYR A 8 1.82 -3.54 -6.54
CA TYR A 8 2.94 -2.67 -6.89
C TYR A 8 4.25 -3.08 -6.18
N ALA A 9 4.14 -3.79 -5.05
CA ALA A 9 5.28 -4.40 -4.35
C ALA A 9 5.51 -5.86 -4.78
N ALA A 10 4.47 -6.56 -5.28
CA ALA A 10 4.51 -7.98 -5.60
C ALA A 10 4.83 -8.23 -7.09
N GLY A 11 6.05 -7.98 -7.49
CA GLY A 11 6.59 -8.56 -8.69
C GLY A 11 7.42 -9.79 -8.33
N TRP A 12 6.76 -11.01 -8.15
CA TRP A 12 7.65 -12.13 -8.19
C TRP A 12 7.26 -13.58 -7.87
N SER A 13 8.08 -14.59 -8.22
CA SER A 13 7.83 -16.03 -8.10
C SER A 13 8.94 -16.87 -7.50
N GLY A 14 8.59 -18.02 -7.00
CA GLY A 14 9.42 -19.19 -6.78
C GLY A 14 8.95 -20.07 -5.63
N GLN A 15 8.77 -21.35 -5.93
CA GLN A 15 8.37 -22.36 -4.96
C GLN A 15 9.31 -22.37 -3.76
N MET A 16 8.74 -22.30 -2.57
CA MET A 16 9.16 -23.11 -1.42
C MET A 16 8.15 -23.04 -0.27
N GLN A 17 8.12 -24.13 0.46
CA GLN A 17 7.40 -24.47 1.64
C GLN A 17 7.08 -23.27 2.54
N ALA A 18 5.80 -23.05 2.78
CA ALA A 18 5.29 -22.15 3.77
C ALA A 18 5.83 -22.55 5.15
N ALA A 19 6.84 -21.83 5.61
CA ALA A 19 7.04 -21.69 7.05
C ALA A 19 5.88 -20.80 7.53
N ALA A 20 4.86 -21.42 8.08
CA ALA A 20 3.81 -20.70 8.79
C ALA A 20 4.49 -19.88 9.88
N PRO A 21 4.35 -18.55 9.91
CA PRO A 21 4.64 -17.81 11.10
C PRO A 21 3.59 -18.23 12.11
N THR A 22 4.00 -19.01 13.08
CA THR A 22 3.21 -19.37 14.27
C THR A 22 3.09 -18.13 15.15
N SER A 23 2.33 -17.14 14.72
CA SER A 23 1.63 -16.30 15.66
C SER A 23 0.48 -17.14 16.18
N LYS A 24 0.60 -17.68 17.39
CA LYS A 24 -0.51 -18.28 18.12
C LYS A 24 -1.57 -17.21 18.28
N ALA A 25 -2.53 -17.19 17.36
CA ALA A 25 -3.78 -16.48 17.57
C ALA A 25 -4.54 -17.32 18.59
N ASP A 26 -4.57 -16.88 19.83
CA ASP A 26 -5.45 -17.48 20.83
C ASP A 26 -6.89 -17.25 20.37
N VAL A 27 -7.58 -18.35 20.07
CA VAL A 27 -9.02 -18.32 19.78
C VAL A 27 -9.71 -18.03 21.11
N THR A 28 -10.03 -16.77 21.34
CA THR A 28 -10.88 -16.40 22.47
C THR A 28 -12.32 -16.72 22.08
N ALA A 29 -12.92 -17.69 22.77
CA ALA A 29 -14.35 -17.97 22.71
C ALA A 29 -15.10 -16.83 23.43
N ASP A 30 -15.12 -15.62 22.86
CA ASP A 30 -15.89 -14.51 23.37
C ASP A 30 -17.36 -14.72 22.99
N ALA A 31 -18.26 -14.60 23.94
CA ALA A 31 -19.68 -14.92 23.81
C ALA A 31 -20.46 -13.98 22.84
N LYS A 32 -19.81 -12.96 22.28
CA LYS A 32 -20.44 -12.01 21.36
C LYS A 32 -20.61 -12.63 19.96
N PRO A 33 -21.82 -12.58 19.36
CA PRO A 33 -22.04 -13.03 17.98
C PRO A 33 -21.08 -12.35 17.00
N LEU A 34 -20.67 -13.07 15.96
CA LEU A 34 -19.89 -12.48 14.85
C LEU A 34 -20.80 -11.57 14.02
N PRO A 35 -20.31 -10.40 13.59
CA PRO A 35 -21.06 -9.55 12.67
C PRO A 35 -21.22 -10.23 11.31
N PRO A 36 -22.31 -9.98 10.57
CA PRO A 36 -22.44 -10.40 9.19
C PRO A 36 -21.29 -9.84 8.35
N ILE A 37 -20.63 -10.68 7.55
CA ILE A 37 -19.45 -10.28 6.76
C ILE A 37 -19.76 -9.11 5.83
N ALA A 38 -20.96 -9.08 5.21
CA ALA A 38 -21.35 -7.99 4.32
C ALA A 38 -21.37 -6.63 5.06
N GLU A 39 -21.95 -6.58 6.26
CA GLU A 39 -21.99 -5.37 7.08
C GLU A 39 -20.56 -4.93 7.48
N LEU A 40 -19.75 -5.88 7.94
CA LEU A 40 -18.36 -5.62 8.30
C LEU A 40 -17.56 -5.04 7.13
N LEU A 41 -17.72 -5.54 5.91
CA LEU A 41 -17.05 -5.03 4.72
C LEU A 41 -17.52 -3.63 4.32
N HIS A 42 -18.81 -3.33 4.49
CA HIS A 42 -19.33 -1.97 4.28
C HIS A 42 -18.76 -0.98 5.30
N ASP A 43 -18.60 -1.41 6.55
CA ASP A 43 -17.95 -0.59 7.58
C ASP A 43 -16.50 -0.34 7.26
N VAL A 44 -15.77 -1.37 6.80
CA VAL A 44 -14.38 -1.25 6.33
C VAL A 44 -14.28 -0.25 5.16
N GLU A 45 -15.19 -0.32 4.18
CA GLU A 45 -15.20 0.63 3.05
C GLU A 45 -15.40 2.07 3.52
N ARG A 46 -16.36 2.31 4.43
CA ARG A 46 -16.65 3.62 5.00
C ARG A 46 -15.44 4.20 5.74
N ASN A 47 -14.82 3.37 6.59
CA ASN A 47 -13.67 3.79 7.40
C ASN A 47 -12.41 3.98 6.56
N GLN A 48 -12.21 3.22 5.49
CA GLN A 48 -11.12 3.44 4.56
C GLN A 48 -11.19 4.81 3.89
N LYS A 49 -12.39 5.24 3.47
CA LYS A 49 -12.60 6.57 2.88
C LYS A 49 -12.30 7.68 3.89
N ALA A 50 -12.78 7.54 5.13
CA ALA A 50 -12.49 8.50 6.21
C ALA A 50 -10.99 8.56 6.56
N ALA A 51 -10.34 7.41 6.67
CA ALA A 51 -8.92 7.30 6.99
C ALA A 51 -7.99 7.84 5.89
N GLU A 52 -8.44 7.91 4.62
CA GLU A 52 -7.63 8.43 3.52
C GLU A 52 -7.19 9.88 3.76
N THR A 53 -8.04 10.70 4.37
CA THR A 53 -7.71 12.08 4.73
C THR A 53 -6.62 12.12 5.80
N GLN A 54 -6.74 11.28 6.85
CA GLN A 54 -5.75 11.22 7.92
C GLN A 54 -4.40 10.67 7.43
N ARG A 55 -4.42 9.70 6.52
CA ARG A 55 -3.18 9.12 5.94
C ARG A 55 -2.34 10.15 5.20
N LYS A 56 -2.95 11.19 4.64
CA LYS A 56 -2.22 12.27 3.93
C LYS A 56 -1.29 13.04 4.85
N ASP A 57 -1.62 13.12 6.13
CA ASP A 57 -0.83 13.83 7.14
C ASP A 57 0.38 13.05 7.62
N TYR A 58 0.56 11.80 7.17
CA TYR A 58 1.66 10.96 7.61
C TYR A 58 2.72 10.78 6.55
N THR A 59 3.98 10.85 6.99
CA THR A 59 5.14 10.32 6.27
C THR A 59 5.73 9.14 7.05
N TYR A 60 6.42 8.27 6.36
CA TYR A 60 7.10 7.14 6.96
C TYR A 60 8.23 6.66 6.06
N HIS A 61 9.20 6.00 6.66
CA HIS A 61 10.30 5.36 5.95
C HIS A 61 9.86 4.00 5.40
N VAL A 62 10.34 3.65 4.22
CA VAL A 62 10.08 2.36 3.57
C VAL A 62 11.40 1.74 3.18
N HIS A 63 11.70 0.60 3.78
CA HIS A 63 12.79 -0.27 3.37
C HIS A 63 12.24 -1.39 2.49
N LEU A 64 12.82 -1.57 1.31
CA LEU A 64 12.42 -2.57 0.32
C LEU A 64 13.61 -3.44 -0.05
N ASP A 65 13.53 -4.73 0.25
CA ASP A 65 14.42 -5.77 -0.23
C ASP A 65 13.77 -6.51 -1.40
N GLU A 66 14.43 -6.48 -2.57
CA GLU A 66 14.02 -7.20 -3.77
C GLU A 66 15.08 -8.25 -4.11
N GLN A 67 14.69 -9.51 -4.09
CA GLN A 67 15.57 -10.63 -4.47
C GLN A 67 15.14 -11.18 -5.82
N GLU A 68 15.99 -11.15 -6.81
CA GLU A 68 15.80 -11.79 -8.12
C GLU A 68 16.34 -13.21 -8.09
N PHE A 69 15.57 -14.22 -8.55
CA PHE A 69 16.01 -15.61 -8.65
C PHE A 69 16.41 -15.95 -10.09
N ASP A 70 17.31 -16.86 -10.25
CA ASP A 70 17.66 -17.45 -11.53
C ASP A 70 16.65 -18.53 -11.96
N GLY A 71 16.89 -19.15 -13.11
CA GLY A 71 16.04 -20.24 -13.61
C GLY A 71 16.04 -21.51 -12.75
N LYS A 72 16.91 -21.58 -11.73
CA LYS A 72 17.00 -22.68 -10.77
C LYS A 72 16.39 -22.31 -9.40
N GLY A 73 15.84 -21.11 -9.27
CA GLY A 73 15.25 -20.62 -8.02
C GLY A 73 16.28 -20.12 -6.99
N GLN A 74 17.54 -19.92 -7.38
CA GLN A 74 18.56 -19.36 -6.50
C GLN A 74 18.60 -17.84 -6.62
N VAL A 75 18.91 -17.14 -5.52
CA VAL A 75 19.03 -15.67 -5.53
C VAL A 75 20.16 -15.27 -6.47
N LYS A 76 19.81 -14.60 -7.58
CA LYS A 76 20.73 -14.06 -8.57
C LYS A 76 21.18 -12.65 -8.22
N LYS A 77 20.26 -11.85 -7.67
CA LYS A 77 20.51 -10.46 -7.34
C LYS A 77 19.62 -10.05 -6.15
N THR A 78 20.16 -9.21 -5.28
CA THR A 78 19.38 -8.49 -4.26
C THR A 78 19.56 -7.00 -4.49
N VAL A 79 18.47 -6.25 -4.46
CA VAL A 79 18.45 -4.78 -4.50
C VAL A 79 17.75 -4.28 -3.25
N ARG A 80 18.40 -3.35 -2.54
CA ARG A 80 17.84 -2.70 -1.36
C ARG A 80 17.54 -1.25 -1.70
N THR A 81 16.33 -0.82 -1.39
CA THR A 81 15.90 0.55 -1.65
C THR A 81 15.30 1.14 -0.38
N ASP A 82 15.83 2.27 0.05
CA ASP A 82 15.26 3.07 1.13
C ASP A 82 14.52 4.26 0.53
N SER A 83 13.30 4.48 0.98
CA SER A 83 12.44 5.54 0.47
C SER A 83 11.70 6.24 1.61
N GLU A 84 11.32 7.48 1.39
CA GLU A 84 10.35 8.21 2.21
C GLU A 84 8.99 8.22 1.51
N SER A 85 7.97 7.67 2.17
CA SER A 85 6.59 7.74 1.72
C SER A 85 5.94 9.01 2.24
N MET A 86 5.42 9.84 1.34
CA MET A 86 4.80 11.12 1.69
C MET A 86 3.68 11.49 0.72
N ASN A 87 2.83 12.44 1.14
CA ASN A 87 1.84 13.02 0.23
C ASN A 87 2.41 14.30 -0.38
N LEU A 88 2.51 14.37 -1.70
CA LEU A 88 2.89 15.57 -2.45
C LEU A 88 1.78 15.94 -3.43
N ARG A 89 1.28 17.17 -3.35
CA ARG A 89 0.22 17.68 -4.24
C ARG A 89 -1.02 16.76 -4.27
N GLY A 90 -1.34 16.12 -3.14
CA GLY A 90 -2.46 15.19 -3.03
C GLY A 90 -2.20 13.78 -3.55
N VAL A 91 -1.01 13.45 -4.00
CA VAL A 91 -0.59 12.13 -4.46
C VAL A 91 0.35 11.48 -3.44
N ARG A 92 0.14 10.21 -3.09
CA ARG A 92 1.07 9.43 -2.27
C ARG A 92 2.22 8.96 -3.14
N ILE A 93 3.42 9.39 -2.81
CA ILE A 93 4.65 8.97 -3.49
C ILE A 93 5.63 8.31 -2.53
N ASN A 94 6.53 7.50 -3.08
CA ASN A 94 7.73 7.00 -2.40
C ASN A 94 8.96 7.64 -3.06
N ARG A 95 9.64 8.52 -2.33
CA ARG A 95 10.89 9.15 -2.77
C ARG A 95 12.05 8.26 -2.37
N VAL A 96 12.78 7.72 -3.32
CA VAL A 96 14.01 6.97 -3.03
C VAL A 96 15.06 7.91 -2.45
N VAL A 97 15.66 7.53 -1.32
CA VAL A 97 16.71 8.29 -0.63
C VAL A 97 18.05 7.56 -0.61
N ALA A 98 18.02 6.21 -0.66
CA ALA A 98 19.24 5.40 -0.73
C ALA A 98 19.01 4.11 -1.54
N ARG A 99 20.09 3.55 -2.07
CA ARG A 99 20.13 2.23 -2.71
C ARG A 99 21.32 1.44 -2.20
N ASP A 100 21.09 0.17 -1.86
CA ASP A 100 22.10 -0.75 -1.30
C ASP A 100 22.89 -0.10 -0.13
N GLY A 101 22.17 0.62 0.75
CA GLY A 101 22.70 1.31 1.92
C GLY A 101 23.49 2.59 1.60
N LYS A 102 23.52 3.05 0.34
CA LYS A 102 24.21 4.27 -0.07
C LYS A 102 23.22 5.36 -0.43
N PRO A 103 23.33 6.58 0.11
CA PRO A 103 22.54 7.72 -0.31
C PRO A 103 22.66 7.95 -1.83
N LEU A 104 21.61 8.51 -2.43
CA LEU A 104 21.64 8.86 -3.84
C LEU A 104 22.70 9.95 -4.11
N THR A 105 23.43 9.83 -5.21
CA THR A 105 24.28 10.91 -5.71
C THR A 105 23.41 12.10 -6.17
N PRO A 106 23.97 13.32 -6.28
CA PRO A 106 23.21 14.48 -6.77
C PRO A 106 22.53 14.22 -8.13
N GLU A 107 23.20 13.52 -9.04
CA GLU A 107 22.63 13.14 -10.34
C GLU A 107 21.47 12.17 -10.21
N GLN A 108 21.61 11.15 -9.34
CA GLN A 108 20.53 10.18 -9.06
C GLN A 108 19.34 10.88 -8.39
N ALA A 109 19.59 11.79 -7.47
CA ALA A 109 18.55 12.58 -6.80
C ALA A 109 17.79 13.49 -7.79
N ALA A 110 18.49 14.09 -8.76
CA ALA A 110 17.85 14.86 -9.82
C ALA A 110 16.92 13.99 -10.70
N LYS A 111 17.40 12.81 -11.11
CA LYS A 111 16.57 11.84 -11.86
C LYS A 111 15.37 11.35 -11.04
N GLU A 112 15.54 11.18 -9.74
CA GLU A 112 14.45 10.79 -8.83
C GLU A 112 13.38 11.89 -8.73
N ASN A 113 13.78 13.15 -8.65
CA ASN A 113 12.84 14.28 -8.66
C ASN A 113 12.04 14.33 -9.99
N GLU A 114 12.68 14.12 -11.14
CA GLU A 114 11.98 14.02 -12.42
C GLU A 114 11.00 12.85 -12.47
N ARG A 115 11.37 11.70 -11.89
CA ARG A 115 10.49 10.54 -11.78
C ARG A 115 9.25 10.87 -10.95
N ILE A 116 9.44 11.56 -9.82
CA ILE A 116 8.36 11.98 -8.92
C ILE A 116 7.41 12.95 -9.63
N ASP A 117 7.93 13.95 -10.32
CA ASP A 117 7.08 14.91 -11.05
C ASP A 117 6.25 14.23 -12.14
N LYS A 118 6.84 13.29 -12.89
CA LYS A 118 6.13 12.46 -13.88
C LYS A 118 5.06 11.55 -13.22
N GLU A 119 5.36 10.97 -12.05
CA GLU A 119 4.41 10.15 -11.30
C GLU A 119 3.23 10.98 -10.81
N ILE A 120 3.48 12.15 -10.23
CA ILE A 120 2.43 13.08 -9.78
C ILE A 120 1.53 13.48 -10.93
N ALA A 121 2.10 13.87 -12.08
CA ALA A 121 1.35 14.28 -13.26
C ALA A 121 0.43 13.12 -13.75
N ARG A 122 1.00 11.94 -13.92
CA ARG A 122 0.28 10.73 -14.37
C ARG A 122 -0.85 10.34 -13.42
N ASP A 123 -0.58 10.33 -12.11
CA ASP A 123 -1.54 9.88 -11.12
C ASP A 123 -2.66 10.92 -10.89
N THR A 124 -2.34 12.21 -11.08
CA THR A 124 -3.33 13.29 -11.12
C THR A 124 -4.26 13.15 -12.33
N GLU A 125 -3.73 12.96 -13.53
CA GLU A 125 -4.50 12.74 -14.75
C GLU A 125 -5.41 11.50 -14.62
N ARG A 126 -4.87 10.40 -14.07
CA ARG A 126 -5.65 9.18 -13.81
C ARG A 126 -6.81 9.44 -12.87
N ARG A 127 -6.60 10.18 -11.80
CA ARG A 127 -7.63 10.56 -10.84
C ARG A 127 -8.73 11.37 -11.49
N GLU A 128 -8.38 12.41 -12.23
CA GLU A 128 -9.33 13.26 -12.94
C GLU A 128 -10.16 12.46 -13.95
N LYS A 129 -9.51 11.60 -14.72
CA LYS A 129 -10.15 10.72 -15.69
C LYS A 129 -11.14 9.74 -15.04
N ASN A 130 -10.80 9.16 -13.89
CA ASN A 130 -11.70 8.21 -13.21
C ASN A 130 -12.82 8.94 -12.47
N GLN A 131 -12.54 10.10 -11.86
CA GLN A 131 -13.56 10.94 -11.24
C GLN A 131 -14.57 11.49 -12.25
N SER A 132 -14.14 11.84 -13.47
CA SER A 132 -15.06 12.26 -14.54
C SER A 132 -16.03 11.16 -14.97
N LYS A 133 -15.74 9.90 -14.68
CA LYS A 133 -16.63 8.73 -14.88
C LYS A 133 -17.49 8.43 -13.67
N GLY A 134 -17.42 9.23 -12.60
CA GLY A 134 -18.13 9.01 -11.35
C GLY A 134 -17.51 7.93 -10.45
N GLU A 135 -16.27 7.51 -10.72
CA GLU A 135 -15.57 6.50 -9.94
C GLU A 135 -14.88 7.12 -8.70
N SER A 136 -14.99 6.45 -7.56
CA SER A 136 -14.20 6.80 -6.37
C SER A 136 -12.77 6.32 -6.53
N THR A 137 -11.79 7.18 -6.23
CA THR A 137 -10.38 6.87 -6.41
C THR A 137 -9.58 7.06 -5.11
N ASP A 138 -8.45 6.39 -5.02
CA ASP A 138 -7.45 6.64 -3.98
C ASP A 138 -6.53 7.83 -4.30
N SER A 139 -5.52 8.07 -3.47
CA SER A 139 -4.55 9.16 -3.64
C SER A 139 -3.66 9.03 -4.90
N ARG A 140 -3.61 7.86 -5.52
CA ARG A 140 -2.89 7.60 -6.77
C ARG A 140 -3.81 7.60 -7.99
N GLY A 141 -5.12 7.86 -7.79
CA GLY A 141 -6.12 7.87 -8.84
C GLY A 141 -6.61 6.48 -9.26
N ASP A 142 -6.25 5.42 -8.52
CA ASP A 142 -6.75 4.08 -8.78
C ASP A 142 -8.18 3.92 -8.26
N VAL A 143 -9.03 3.23 -9.03
CA VAL A 143 -10.44 3.02 -8.70
C VAL A 143 -10.57 2.17 -7.44
N LEU A 144 -11.37 2.64 -6.50
CA LEU A 144 -11.72 1.88 -5.29
C LEU A 144 -12.81 0.86 -5.62
N ILE A 145 -12.57 -0.39 -5.28
CA ILE A 145 -13.57 -1.45 -5.42
C ILE A 145 -14.43 -1.47 -4.17
N SER A 146 -15.75 -1.31 -4.34
CA SER A 146 -16.68 -1.28 -3.22
C SER A 146 -16.82 -2.65 -2.55
N ALA A 147 -17.25 -2.65 -1.28
CA ALA A 147 -17.55 -3.87 -0.54
C ALA A 147 -18.57 -4.76 -1.26
N SER A 148 -19.64 -4.16 -1.76
CA SER A 148 -20.65 -4.87 -2.56
C SER A 148 -20.03 -5.55 -3.78
N ARG A 149 -19.10 -4.87 -4.44
CA ARG A 149 -18.46 -5.43 -5.62
C ARG A 149 -17.50 -6.59 -5.28
N ILE A 150 -16.80 -6.51 -4.15
CA ILE A 150 -15.97 -7.62 -3.66
C ILE A 150 -16.82 -8.86 -3.39
N LEU A 151 -18.02 -8.68 -2.81
CA LEU A 151 -18.97 -9.77 -2.55
C LEU A 151 -19.57 -10.39 -3.84
N GLU A 152 -19.63 -9.62 -4.94
CA GLU A 152 -20.03 -10.14 -6.26
C GLU A 152 -18.89 -10.90 -6.97
N LEU A 153 -17.64 -10.62 -6.62
CA LEU A 153 -16.45 -11.22 -7.22
C LEU A 153 -15.96 -12.48 -6.52
N GLY A 154 -16.50 -12.80 -5.34
CA GLY A 154 -16.10 -13.98 -4.58
C GLY A 154 -16.90 -14.17 -3.30
N THR A 155 -16.52 -15.16 -2.53
CA THR A 155 -17.21 -15.58 -1.32
C THR A 155 -16.29 -15.53 -0.11
N PHE A 156 -16.82 -15.03 1.00
CA PHE A 156 -16.18 -15.14 2.31
C PHE A 156 -16.75 -16.33 3.08
N SER A 157 -15.88 -17.04 3.78
CA SER A 157 -16.22 -18.23 4.58
C SER A 157 -15.44 -18.27 5.88
N ASN A 158 -15.81 -19.20 6.77
CA ASN A 158 -15.13 -19.49 8.04
C ASN A 158 -14.86 -18.23 8.90
N PRO A 159 -15.85 -17.35 9.14
CA PRO A 159 -15.64 -16.18 9.98
C PRO A 159 -15.36 -16.63 11.42
N ARG A 160 -14.34 -16.04 12.02
CA ARG A 160 -13.91 -16.35 13.39
C ARG A 160 -13.29 -15.13 14.04
N ARG A 161 -13.40 -15.05 15.39
CA ARG A 161 -12.75 -14.01 16.18
C ARG A 161 -11.43 -14.52 16.72
N VAL A 162 -10.38 -13.71 16.59
CA VAL A 162 -9.05 -13.96 17.13
C VAL A 162 -8.53 -12.68 17.79
N THR A 163 -7.46 -12.81 18.57
CA THR A 163 -6.70 -11.65 19.05
C THR A 163 -5.46 -11.49 18.17
N LEU A 164 -5.33 -10.34 17.50
CA LEU A 164 -4.16 -9.97 16.73
C LEU A 164 -3.52 -8.72 17.35
N ASN A 165 -2.26 -8.84 17.79
CA ASN A 165 -1.53 -7.75 18.47
C ASN A 165 -2.32 -7.13 19.65
N GLY A 166 -2.98 -7.96 20.45
CA GLY A 166 -3.78 -7.54 21.61
C GLY A 166 -5.16 -6.95 21.26
N ARG A 167 -5.61 -6.98 19.99
CA ARG A 167 -6.88 -6.41 19.54
C ARG A 167 -7.84 -7.49 19.03
N PRO A 168 -9.13 -7.43 19.35
CA PRO A 168 -10.14 -8.30 18.76
C PRO A 168 -10.19 -8.11 17.24
N THR A 169 -10.12 -9.22 16.52
CA THR A 169 -9.99 -9.20 15.06
C THR A 169 -10.89 -10.29 14.47
N ILE A 170 -11.69 -9.94 13.48
CA ILE A 170 -12.48 -10.87 12.70
C ILE A 170 -11.64 -11.37 11.53
N VAL A 171 -11.52 -12.68 11.43
CA VAL A 171 -10.80 -13.37 10.35
C VAL A 171 -11.81 -14.06 9.47
N ALA A 172 -11.67 -13.93 8.16
CA ALA A 172 -12.46 -14.65 7.18
C ALA A 172 -11.60 -15.10 6.01
N ASP A 173 -11.91 -16.27 5.47
CA ASP A 173 -11.27 -16.79 4.28
C ASP A 173 -12.04 -16.29 3.05
N TYR A 174 -11.32 -15.91 2.00
CA TYR A 174 -11.86 -15.40 0.73
C TYR A 174 -11.50 -16.33 -0.41
N ALA A 175 -12.47 -16.62 -1.27
CA ALA A 175 -12.26 -17.30 -2.53
C ALA A 175 -12.98 -16.52 -3.64
N GLY A 176 -12.21 -16.05 -4.62
CA GLY A 176 -12.75 -15.40 -5.80
C GLY A 176 -13.53 -16.38 -6.68
N ASP A 177 -14.56 -15.90 -7.36
CA ASP A 177 -15.34 -16.67 -8.33
C ASP A 177 -14.76 -16.51 -9.74
N PRO A 178 -14.11 -17.53 -10.32
CA PRO A 178 -13.54 -17.45 -11.67
C PRO A 178 -14.56 -17.14 -12.77
N ASN A 179 -15.85 -17.35 -12.51
CA ASN A 179 -16.93 -17.07 -13.46
C ASN A 179 -17.49 -15.64 -13.33
N ALA A 180 -17.13 -14.90 -12.30
CA ALA A 180 -17.60 -13.53 -12.11
C ALA A 180 -17.15 -12.64 -13.26
N LYS A 181 -18.08 -11.82 -13.78
CA LYS A 181 -17.77 -10.82 -14.81
C LYS A 181 -17.03 -9.64 -14.20
N THR A 182 -15.89 -9.30 -14.75
CA THR A 182 -15.04 -8.19 -14.30
C THR A 182 -15.18 -6.98 -15.23
N ARG A 183 -15.16 -5.77 -14.67
CA ARG A 183 -15.24 -4.49 -15.38
C ARG A 183 -13.88 -3.95 -15.78
N ASN A 184 -12.85 -4.31 -15.00
CA ASN A 184 -11.48 -3.85 -15.18
C ASN A 184 -10.48 -4.89 -14.66
N SER A 185 -9.18 -4.64 -14.86
CA SER A 185 -8.10 -5.54 -14.44
C SER A 185 -8.00 -5.69 -12.92
N ALA A 186 -8.33 -4.65 -12.13
CA ALA A 186 -8.28 -4.73 -10.67
C ALA A 186 -9.34 -5.69 -10.12
N GLU A 187 -10.55 -5.72 -10.70
CA GLU A 187 -11.56 -6.71 -10.37
C GLU A 187 -11.13 -8.12 -10.79
N GLY A 188 -10.40 -8.27 -11.91
CA GLY A 188 -9.83 -9.54 -12.34
C GLY A 188 -8.86 -10.12 -11.31
N VAL A 189 -8.06 -9.28 -10.67
CA VAL A 189 -7.17 -9.68 -9.58
C VAL A 189 -7.95 -10.23 -8.39
N ILE A 190 -9.03 -9.55 -7.97
CA ILE A 190 -9.87 -9.98 -6.85
C ILE A 190 -10.57 -11.29 -7.17
N ARG A 191 -11.10 -11.43 -8.39
CA ARG A 191 -11.75 -12.66 -8.87
C ARG A 191 -10.84 -13.88 -8.84
N ASP A 192 -9.55 -13.70 -9.13
CA ASP A 192 -8.57 -14.80 -9.22
C ASP A 192 -7.78 -15.03 -7.92
N LEU A 193 -8.18 -14.36 -6.82
CA LEU A 193 -7.54 -14.43 -5.51
C LEU A 193 -8.19 -15.46 -4.60
N VAL A 194 -7.36 -16.22 -3.88
CA VAL A 194 -7.74 -16.99 -2.68
C VAL A 194 -6.86 -16.56 -1.53
N GLY A 195 -7.46 -16.34 -0.36
CA GLY A 195 -6.69 -15.85 0.77
C GLY A 195 -7.49 -15.72 2.05
N THR A 196 -6.93 -14.99 2.99
CA THR A 196 -7.53 -14.72 4.30
C THR A 196 -7.35 -13.23 4.63
N VAL A 197 -8.36 -12.64 5.22
CA VAL A 197 -8.37 -11.26 5.70
C VAL A 197 -8.55 -11.20 7.20
N TRP A 198 -7.90 -10.24 7.84
CA TRP A 198 -8.02 -9.91 9.27
C TRP A 198 -8.53 -8.49 9.39
N ILE A 199 -9.70 -8.32 9.95
CA ILE A 199 -10.35 -7.02 10.12
C ILE A 199 -10.40 -6.70 11.61
N ASP A 200 -9.78 -5.61 12.02
CA ASP A 200 -9.89 -5.10 13.39
C ASP A 200 -11.35 -4.79 13.72
N GLU A 201 -11.87 -5.42 14.79
CA GLU A 201 -13.29 -5.35 15.14
C GLU A 201 -13.70 -4.00 15.73
N GLN A 202 -12.77 -3.22 16.27
CA GLN A 202 -13.05 -1.90 16.87
C GLN A 202 -13.00 -0.78 15.83
N ASP A 203 -11.98 -0.82 14.96
CA ASP A 203 -11.76 0.22 13.98
C ASP A 203 -12.36 -0.11 12.61
N HIS A 204 -12.94 -1.32 12.44
CA HIS A 204 -13.44 -1.85 11.16
C HIS A 204 -12.46 -1.52 10.02
N THR A 205 -11.21 -1.93 10.19
CA THR A 205 -10.12 -1.67 9.25
C THR A 205 -9.34 -2.95 9.02
N LEU A 206 -8.87 -3.14 7.79
CA LEU A 206 -8.04 -4.27 7.46
C LEU A 206 -6.70 -4.17 8.21
N ALA A 207 -6.44 -5.14 9.09
CA ALA A 207 -5.21 -5.25 9.87
C ALA A 207 -4.17 -6.14 9.16
N ARG A 208 -4.63 -7.18 8.44
CA ARG A 208 -3.76 -8.10 7.67
C ARG A 208 -4.54 -8.69 6.50
N ALA A 209 -3.86 -8.96 5.41
CA ALA A 209 -4.36 -9.77 4.32
C ALA A 209 -3.24 -10.67 3.82
N GLN A 210 -3.57 -11.90 3.46
CA GLN A 210 -2.67 -12.80 2.75
C GLN A 210 -3.44 -13.54 1.65
N GLY A 211 -2.73 -13.94 0.61
CA GLY A 211 -3.37 -14.69 -0.45
C GLY A 211 -2.41 -15.11 -1.55
N HIS A 212 -2.95 -15.89 -2.49
CA HIS A 212 -2.27 -16.31 -3.69
C HIS A 212 -3.23 -16.31 -4.88
N PHE A 213 -2.68 -16.24 -6.08
CA PHE A 213 -3.45 -16.16 -7.30
C PHE A 213 -3.60 -17.53 -7.95
N LEU A 214 -4.84 -17.88 -8.30
CA LEU A 214 -5.18 -19.18 -8.90
C LEU A 214 -4.86 -19.26 -10.38
N ASN A 215 -4.80 -18.12 -11.06
CA ASN A 215 -4.58 -18.03 -12.50
C ASN A 215 -3.53 -16.98 -12.84
N ASP A 216 -2.98 -17.06 -14.05
CA ASP A 216 -2.22 -15.97 -14.64
C ASP A 216 -3.16 -14.80 -14.91
N PHE A 217 -2.74 -13.59 -14.59
CA PHE A 217 -3.49 -12.40 -14.98
C PHE A 217 -2.59 -11.30 -15.52
N LYS A 218 -3.17 -10.41 -16.33
CA LYS A 218 -2.46 -9.32 -16.99
C LYS A 218 -2.96 -7.98 -16.51
N ILE A 219 -2.05 -7.10 -16.12
CA ILE A 219 -2.33 -5.72 -15.78
C ILE A 219 -2.08 -4.86 -17.01
N GLY A 220 -3.03 -3.95 -17.34
CA GLY A 220 -2.91 -3.09 -18.53
C GLY A 220 -2.86 -3.87 -19.84
N GLY A 221 -3.66 -4.94 -20.00
CA GLY A 221 -3.65 -5.80 -21.18
C GLY A 221 -2.34 -6.60 -21.36
N GLY A 222 -1.54 -6.71 -20.30
CA GLY A 222 -0.19 -7.29 -20.35
C GLY A 222 0.92 -6.28 -20.70
N LEU A 223 0.57 -5.03 -20.99
CA LEU A 223 1.55 -3.97 -21.24
C LEU A 223 2.20 -3.42 -19.96
N VAL A 224 1.59 -3.65 -18.80
CA VAL A 224 2.14 -3.23 -17.49
C VAL A 224 2.77 -4.41 -16.80
N ALA A 225 2.02 -5.49 -16.55
CA ALA A 225 2.54 -6.70 -15.93
C ALA A 225 1.73 -7.94 -16.32
N ASP A 226 2.40 -9.08 -16.31
CA ASP A 226 1.84 -10.44 -16.44
C ASP A 226 2.22 -11.19 -15.17
N VAL A 227 1.25 -11.37 -14.26
CA VAL A 227 1.44 -12.04 -12.96
C VAL A 227 1.07 -13.51 -13.11
N LYS A 228 1.95 -14.40 -12.68
CA LYS A 228 1.77 -15.82 -12.86
C LYS A 228 1.01 -16.46 -11.71
N LYS A 229 0.27 -17.51 -12.04
CA LYS A 229 -0.36 -18.41 -11.09
C LYS A 229 0.60 -18.82 -9.98
N GLY A 230 0.11 -18.89 -8.74
CA GLY A 230 0.87 -19.24 -7.57
C GLY A 230 1.67 -18.08 -6.95
N SER A 231 1.67 -16.90 -7.58
CA SER A 231 2.18 -15.70 -6.92
C SER A 231 1.36 -15.42 -5.67
N SER A 232 2.03 -15.07 -4.57
CA SER A 232 1.43 -14.89 -3.26
C SER A 232 1.87 -13.58 -2.62
N PHE A 233 1.10 -13.13 -1.65
CA PHE A 233 1.42 -11.96 -0.85
C PHE A 233 0.93 -12.10 0.58
N GLU A 234 1.56 -11.33 1.46
CA GLU A 234 1.07 -11.00 2.78
C GLU A 234 1.27 -9.49 3.00
N ALA A 235 0.28 -8.82 3.55
CA ALA A 235 0.36 -7.42 3.95
C ALA A 235 -0.17 -7.25 5.37
N GLN A 236 0.60 -6.57 6.21
CA GLN A 236 0.21 -6.23 7.57
C GLN A 236 0.15 -4.71 7.70
N PHE A 237 -0.83 -4.24 8.45
CA PHE A 237 -1.02 -2.84 8.79
C PHE A 237 -0.87 -2.67 10.28
N ILE A 238 -0.35 -1.52 10.67
CA ILE A 238 -0.20 -1.17 12.07
C ILE A 238 -0.98 0.09 12.40
N ARG A 239 -1.49 0.16 13.62
CA ARG A 239 -2.18 1.33 14.15
C ARG A 239 -1.17 2.30 14.72
N VAL A 240 -1.05 3.46 14.08
CA VAL A 240 -0.09 4.50 14.47
C VAL A 240 -0.81 5.58 15.25
N ASN A 241 -0.21 6.04 16.35
CA ASN A 241 -0.72 7.09 17.25
C ASN A 241 -2.17 6.85 17.75
N ASN A 242 -2.64 5.60 17.77
CA ASN A 242 -4.01 5.23 18.10
C ASN A 242 -5.09 5.88 17.22
N GLU A 243 -4.75 6.34 16.01
CA GLU A 243 -5.70 7.08 15.17
C GLU A 243 -5.78 6.60 13.71
N VAL A 244 -4.69 6.04 13.14
CA VAL A 244 -4.66 5.68 11.72
C VAL A 244 -3.94 4.34 11.50
N TRP A 245 -4.46 3.57 10.56
CA TRP A 245 -3.81 2.34 10.10
C TRP A 245 -2.96 2.62 8.86
N LEU A 246 -1.66 2.31 8.97
CA LEU A 246 -0.65 2.51 7.94
C LEU A 246 0.00 1.17 7.58
N PRO A 247 0.63 1.04 6.38
CA PRO A 247 1.39 -0.15 6.05
C PRO A 247 2.44 -0.44 7.13
N GLY A 248 2.60 -1.70 7.51
CA GLY A 248 3.68 -2.20 8.38
C GLY A 248 4.66 -3.00 7.55
N THR A 249 4.29 -4.24 7.18
CA THR A 249 5.10 -5.11 6.35
C THR A 249 4.32 -5.58 5.14
N VAL A 250 5.03 -5.80 4.04
CA VAL A 250 4.49 -6.47 2.85
C VAL A 250 5.51 -7.49 2.37
N ASP A 251 5.07 -8.73 2.27
CA ASP A 251 5.83 -9.82 1.65
C ASP A 251 5.14 -10.21 0.34
N GLY A 252 5.92 -10.35 -0.70
CA GLY A 252 5.43 -10.77 -2.01
C GLY A 252 6.34 -11.81 -2.63
N GLN A 253 5.74 -12.83 -3.21
CA GLN A 253 6.47 -13.87 -3.91
C GLN A 253 5.73 -14.25 -5.18
N GLY A 254 6.38 -14.21 -6.30
CA GLY A 254 5.65 -14.51 -7.53
C GLY A 254 6.46 -14.42 -8.84
N LYS A 255 6.02 -14.71 -10.12
CA LYS A 255 6.57 -14.37 -11.45
C LYS A 255 5.82 -13.24 -12.07
N VAL A 256 6.51 -12.16 -12.34
CA VAL A 256 5.94 -11.02 -13.07
C VAL A 256 6.78 -10.76 -14.31
N ARG A 257 6.15 -10.71 -15.46
CA ARG A 257 6.76 -10.21 -16.67
C ARG A 257 6.29 -8.78 -16.87
N ILE A 258 7.20 -7.84 -16.82
CA ILE A 258 6.96 -6.45 -17.21
C ILE A 258 7.43 -6.31 -18.65
N LEU A 259 6.55 -5.89 -19.58
CA LEU A 259 6.79 -5.99 -21.03
C LEU A 259 7.95 -5.14 -21.57
N LEU A 260 8.41 -4.15 -20.83
CA LEU A 260 9.55 -3.30 -21.21
C LEU A 260 10.85 -3.65 -20.46
N VAL A 261 10.80 -4.62 -19.57
CA VAL A 261 11.95 -5.09 -18.78
C VAL A 261 11.89 -6.62 -18.76
N SER A 262 13.03 -7.29 -18.81
CA SER A 262 13.11 -8.75 -18.74
C SER A 262 12.29 -9.28 -17.55
N GLY A 263 11.60 -10.43 -17.76
CA GLY A 263 10.80 -11.05 -16.72
C GLY A 263 11.59 -11.22 -15.44
N PHE A 264 10.98 -10.84 -14.35
CA PHE A 264 11.56 -10.86 -13.02
C PHE A 264 10.93 -11.98 -12.20
N SER A 265 11.75 -12.84 -11.58
CA SER A 265 11.39 -13.95 -10.72
C SER A 265 12.09 -13.81 -9.34
N GLY A 266 11.48 -13.79 -8.01
CA GLY A 266 12.00 -13.70 -6.60
C GLY A 266 11.01 -13.29 -5.57
N HIS A 267 11.47 -12.56 -4.66
CA HIS A 267 10.83 -12.20 -3.40
C HIS A 267 10.98 -10.70 -3.14
N VAL A 268 9.94 -10.11 -2.62
CA VAL A 268 9.91 -8.72 -2.18
C VAL A 268 9.54 -8.68 -0.71
N HIS A 269 10.35 -8.02 0.08
CA HIS A 269 10.05 -7.73 1.48
C HIS A 269 10.11 -6.23 1.72
N LEU A 270 9.00 -5.65 2.16
CA LEU A 270 8.86 -4.24 2.47
C LEU A 270 8.58 -4.07 3.96
N VAL A 271 9.31 -3.17 4.60
CA VAL A 271 9.06 -2.74 5.98
C VAL A 271 8.86 -1.23 6.00
N ALA A 272 7.75 -0.78 6.56
CA ALA A 272 7.50 0.62 6.84
C ALA A 272 7.76 0.94 8.31
N SER A 273 8.42 2.07 8.59
CA SER A 273 8.86 2.48 9.91
C SER A 273 8.88 4.01 10.03
N ASP A 274 9.26 4.53 11.19
CA ASP A 274 9.51 5.96 11.44
C ASP A 274 8.34 6.86 11.03
N TYR A 275 7.13 6.49 11.45
CA TYR A 275 5.91 7.22 11.13
C TYR A 275 5.90 8.58 11.80
N ARG A 276 5.70 9.63 11.01
CA ARG A 276 5.65 11.02 11.47
C ARG A 276 4.39 11.68 10.95
N LYS A 277 3.67 12.35 11.85
CA LYS A 277 2.51 13.15 11.48
C LYS A 277 2.93 14.58 11.20
N PHE A 278 2.60 15.08 10.02
CA PHE A 278 2.78 16.47 9.64
C PHE A 278 1.42 17.17 9.63
N ARG A 279 1.30 18.24 10.36
CA ARG A 279 0.20 19.17 10.19
C ARG A 279 0.63 20.20 9.15
N THR A 280 0.14 20.07 7.93
CA THR A 280 0.31 21.11 6.90
C THR A 280 -0.64 22.25 7.20
N SER A 281 -0.20 23.17 8.03
CA SER A 281 -0.87 24.47 8.23
C SER A 281 -0.03 25.63 7.66
N ALA A 282 0.89 25.36 6.75
CA ALA A 282 1.64 26.39 6.04
C ALA A 282 1.01 26.62 4.66
N THR A 283 0.44 27.80 4.45
CA THR A 283 0.10 28.28 3.12
C THR A 283 1.32 28.95 2.55
N ILE A 284 1.85 28.43 1.44
CA ILE A 284 2.91 29.11 0.68
C ILE A 284 2.23 30.23 -0.11
N VAL A 285 2.39 31.48 0.35
CA VAL A 285 2.02 32.65 -0.43
C VAL A 285 3.15 32.96 -1.40
N SER A 286 2.82 33.21 -2.65
CA SER A 286 3.79 33.59 -3.70
C SER A 286 4.55 34.85 -3.29
N GLY A 287 5.84 34.71 -3.00
CA GLY A 287 6.75 35.77 -2.54
C GLY A 287 7.22 35.50 -1.11
N ASP A 288 8.35 34.91 -0.99
CA ASP A 288 9.33 34.81 0.10
C ASP A 288 8.88 34.81 1.59
N ALA A 289 7.59 34.71 1.94
CA ALA A 289 7.14 34.65 3.32
C ALA A 289 6.26 33.42 3.58
N ILE A 290 6.66 32.60 4.56
CA ILE A 290 5.81 31.54 5.13
C ILE A 290 4.96 32.22 6.21
N VAL A 291 3.64 32.16 6.08
CA VAL A 291 2.69 32.69 7.09
C VAL A 291 1.96 31.57 7.81
N ALA A 292 1.68 31.76 9.10
CA ALA A 292 0.82 30.88 9.87
C ALA A 292 -0.65 31.00 9.44
N PRO A 293 -1.56 30.07 9.81
CA PRO A 293 -2.96 30.09 9.43
C PRO A 293 -3.74 31.35 9.88
N ASP A 294 -3.22 32.07 10.86
CA ASP A 294 -3.74 33.35 11.37
C ASP A 294 -3.20 34.57 10.62
N GLY A 295 -2.38 34.38 9.56
CA GLY A 295 -1.81 35.43 8.75
C GLY A 295 -0.51 36.04 9.30
N THR A 296 0.04 35.52 10.41
CA THR A 296 1.30 36.00 10.98
C THR A 296 2.51 35.44 10.23
N PRO A 297 3.51 36.28 9.84
CA PRO A 297 4.74 35.77 9.23
C PRO A 297 5.54 34.92 10.20
N LEU A 298 5.92 33.70 9.78
CA LEU A 298 6.86 32.88 10.53
C LEU A 298 8.29 33.39 10.34
N PRO A 299 9.13 33.38 11.40
CA PRO A 299 10.51 33.83 11.28
C PRO A 299 11.27 32.94 10.30
N THR A 300 11.87 33.54 9.28
CA THR A 300 12.79 32.89 8.36
C THR A 300 14.03 32.47 9.15
N ALA A 301 14.30 31.17 9.22
CA ALA A 301 15.56 30.65 9.79
C ALA A 301 16.70 31.11 8.88
N GLY A 302 17.46 32.14 9.32
CA GLY A 302 18.65 32.58 8.55
C GLY A 302 19.12 34.01 8.72
N ALA A 303 18.47 34.86 9.53
CA ALA A 303 19.03 36.18 9.82
C ALA A 303 19.91 36.15 11.09
N THR A 304 21.16 35.75 10.92
CA THR A 304 22.21 36.02 11.92
C THR A 304 22.52 37.52 11.85
N THR A 305 22.08 38.26 12.84
CA THR A 305 22.54 39.63 13.08
C THR A 305 24.03 39.61 13.44
N PRO A 306 24.93 40.34 12.76
CA PRO A 306 26.31 40.43 13.16
C PRO A 306 26.41 41.21 14.50
N PRO A 307 27.34 40.86 15.39
CA PRO A 307 27.54 41.57 16.65
C PRO A 307 28.02 43.01 16.40
N PRO A 308 27.69 43.98 17.28
CA PRO A 308 28.17 45.32 17.15
C PRO A 308 29.70 45.34 17.42
N HIS A 309 30.43 45.96 16.52
CA HIS A 309 31.84 46.24 16.71
C HIS A 309 32.03 47.36 17.74
N PRO A 310 33.13 47.34 18.53
CA PRO A 310 33.43 48.28 19.63
C PRO A 310 33.80 49.69 19.14
#